data_59bb429468fe6786fb9f46300f43b26d
#
_entry.id   59bb429468fe6786fb9f46300f43b26d
#
_cell.length_a   1.000
_cell.length_b   1.000
_cell.length_c   1.000
_cell.angle_alpha   90.00
_cell.angle_beta   90.00
_cell.angle_gamma   90.00
#
_symmetry.space_group_name_H-M   'P 1'
#
loop_
_entity.id
_entity.type
_entity.pdbx_description
1 polymer ?
#
loop_
_entity_poly.entity_id
_entity_poly.type
_entity_poly.pdbx_seq_one_letter_code
_entity_poly.pdbx_strand_id
1 'polypeptide(L)'
;MSLPASLQSVGAVAFDGVPLQAVCYPGTAEQWQAVKLAENQGSKGLANAKVYYGHADHSFADLTASAPTCTDGGAAHGTCSVCGFVLDASFKALDHDWDEGEVLAKPSGIRGGVKQHTCLRCGAPGVEFLMPEILAYEQFGDIDPEDWSYEGIQFCVMTGLMSGTSDTTFSPNGVTTRAQVVQVLYNLMEEPEVSGTTPFTDLTADWYQDAVLWAYQTGVVVGTSDTTFSPEAPVTREQIAVILMEFASKVLQIESGETPADLSAYPDGDSVSDWARTAMADAVALGILSGAQDSNGTLWLQPQAGATRAEVATILEGFCVVIVYAQ
;
A
#
# COMPACT_ATOMS: atom_id res chain seq x y z
N MET A 1 16.20 -31.58 13.34
CA MET A 1 16.01 -32.88 12.68
C MET A 1 16.13 -34.00 13.71
N SER A 2 15.27 -35.06 13.65
CA SER A 2 15.35 -36.23 14.50
C SER A 2 15.97 -37.40 13.75
N LEU A 3 16.86 -38.14 14.41
CA LEU A 3 17.47 -39.37 13.90
C LEU A 3 17.14 -40.56 14.81
N PRO A 4 16.96 -41.79 14.29
CA PRO A 4 16.61 -42.94 15.08
C PRO A 4 17.78 -43.42 15.97
N ALA A 5 17.47 -43.97 17.14
CA ALA A 5 18.50 -44.58 18.05
C ALA A 5 19.25 -45.74 17.40
N SER A 6 18.64 -46.42 16.42
CA SER A 6 19.23 -47.53 15.68
C SER A 6 20.17 -47.11 14.56
N LEU A 7 20.48 -45.81 14.40
CA LEU A 7 21.35 -45.30 13.36
C LEU A 7 22.78 -45.83 13.53
N GLN A 8 23.31 -46.50 12.52
CA GLN A 8 24.68 -47.07 12.55
C GLN A 8 25.64 -46.33 11.65
N SER A 9 25.15 -45.74 10.58
CA SER A 9 25.98 -45.00 9.64
C SER A 9 25.20 -43.94 8.86
N VAL A 10 25.89 -42.87 8.40
CA VAL A 10 25.36 -41.85 7.51
C VAL A 10 26.21 -41.81 6.26
N GLY A 11 25.58 -41.95 5.09
CA GLY A 11 26.25 -41.97 3.78
C GLY A 11 26.79 -40.63 3.33
N ALA A 12 27.58 -40.68 2.28
CA ALA A 12 28.43 -39.59 1.80
C ALA A 12 27.72 -38.28 1.43
N VAL A 13 26.47 -38.28 1.03
CA VAL A 13 25.73 -37.09 0.56
C VAL A 13 24.36 -36.98 1.23
N ALA A 14 24.19 -37.68 2.38
CA ALA A 14 22.89 -37.76 3.04
C ALA A 14 22.30 -36.41 3.44
N PHE A 15 23.14 -35.40 3.69
CA PHE A 15 22.74 -34.04 4.11
C PHE A 15 23.49 -32.96 3.34
N ASP A 16 23.81 -33.24 2.07
CA ASP A 16 24.49 -32.27 1.21
C ASP A 16 23.58 -31.08 0.92
N GLY A 17 24.11 -29.86 1.10
CA GLY A 17 23.34 -28.61 0.92
C GLY A 17 22.28 -28.32 2.00
N VAL A 18 22.11 -29.19 3.00
CA VAL A 18 21.15 -28.97 4.10
C VAL A 18 21.84 -28.25 5.27
N PRO A 19 21.43 -27.03 5.63
CA PRO A 19 22.00 -26.29 6.76
C PRO A 19 21.46 -26.83 8.08
N LEU A 20 22.02 -27.95 8.58
CA LEU A 20 21.62 -28.55 9.84
C LEU A 20 22.20 -27.75 11.02
N GLN A 21 21.34 -27.10 11.79
CA GLN A 21 21.75 -26.39 13.01
C GLN A 21 21.74 -27.32 14.23
N ALA A 22 20.77 -28.25 14.29
CA ALA A 22 20.56 -29.13 15.43
C ALA A 22 20.03 -30.50 15.01
N VAL A 23 20.42 -31.51 15.76
CA VAL A 23 19.98 -32.91 15.61
C VAL A 23 19.53 -33.44 16.96
N CYS A 24 18.33 -34.01 17.03
CA CYS A 24 17.86 -34.79 18.19
C CYS A 24 18.19 -36.28 17.97
N TYR A 25 18.90 -36.86 18.94
CA TYR A 25 19.26 -38.25 18.92
C TYR A 25 18.79 -38.92 20.23
N PRO A 26 17.92 -39.92 20.18
CA PRO A 26 17.36 -40.50 21.39
C PRO A 26 18.35 -41.38 22.17
N GLY A 27 19.48 -41.71 21.60
CA GLY A 27 20.56 -42.46 22.28
C GLY A 27 21.47 -41.57 23.11
N THR A 28 22.53 -42.17 23.69
CA THR A 28 23.56 -41.49 24.47
C THR A 28 24.65 -40.86 23.56
N ALA A 29 25.52 -40.04 24.16
CA ALA A 29 26.66 -39.48 23.45
C ALA A 29 27.64 -40.58 22.99
N GLU A 30 27.85 -41.62 23.78
CA GLU A 30 28.70 -42.73 23.41
C GLU A 30 28.13 -43.52 22.22
N GLN A 31 26.81 -43.71 22.18
CA GLN A 31 26.14 -44.34 21.06
C GLN A 31 26.25 -43.49 19.78
N TRP A 32 26.16 -42.19 19.91
CA TRP A 32 26.35 -41.28 18.77
C TRP A 32 27.78 -41.33 18.22
N GLN A 33 28.81 -41.38 19.09
CA GLN A 33 30.19 -41.51 18.68
C GLN A 33 30.49 -42.80 17.92
N ALA A 34 29.69 -43.85 18.12
CA ALA A 34 29.78 -45.11 17.39
C ALA A 34 29.13 -45.06 15.99
N VAL A 35 28.34 -44.02 15.67
CA VAL A 35 27.74 -43.82 14.33
C VAL A 35 28.85 -43.44 13.33
N LYS A 36 28.98 -44.24 12.29
CA LYS A 36 29.96 -43.98 11.22
C LYS A 36 29.48 -42.86 10.30
N LEU A 37 30.11 -41.69 10.33
CA LEU A 37 29.88 -40.59 9.38
C LEU A 37 30.85 -40.73 8.21
N ALA A 38 30.38 -40.68 7.00
CA ALA A 38 31.24 -40.71 5.82
C ALA A 38 32.12 -39.45 5.74
N GLU A 39 33.43 -39.62 5.52
CA GLU A 39 34.45 -38.54 5.52
C GLU A 39 34.43 -37.70 4.23
N ASN A 40 33.30 -37.10 3.88
CA ASN A 40 33.24 -36.26 2.68
C ASN A 40 32.42 -34.98 2.90
N GLN A 41 32.38 -34.13 1.88
CA GLN A 41 31.76 -32.81 1.95
C GLN A 41 30.27 -32.86 2.34
N GLY A 42 29.54 -33.89 1.93
CA GLY A 42 28.08 -34.02 2.16
C GLY A 42 27.67 -34.36 3.60
N SER A 43 28.59 -34.81 4.45
CA SER A 43 28.34 -35.06 5.89
C SER A 43 28.76 -33.90 6.78
N LYS A 44 29.40 -32.86 6.26
CA LYS A 44 29.89 -31.70 7.05
C LYS A 44 28.79 -30.98 7.80
N GLY A 45 27.61 -30.87 7.20
CA GLY A 45 26.41 -30.28 7.85
C GLY A 45 26.05 -31.01 9.16
N LEU A 46 26.07 -32.34 9.13
CA LEU A 46 25.78 -33.18 10.29
C LEU A 46 26.92 -33.17 11.32
N ALA A 47 28.16 -33.21 10.87
CA ALA A 47 29.35 -33.18 11.75
C ALA A 47 29.45 -31.86 12.53
N ASN A 48 28.97 -30.76 11.97
CA ASN A 48 28.98 -29.43 12.60
C ASN A 48 27.66 -29.09 13.33
N ALA A 49 26.63 -29.93 13.20
CA ALA A 49 25.34 -29.72 13.88
C ALA A 49 25.48 -29.98 15.38
N LYS A 50 24.80 -29.17 16.18
CA LYS A 50 24.68 -29.42 17.62
C LYS A 50 23.79 -30.64 17.87
N VAL A 51 24.32 -31.70 18.48
CA VAL A 51 23.54 -32.91 18.79
C VAL A 51 23.00 -32.84 20.21
N TYR A 52 21.70 -33.09 20.33
CA TYR A 52 20.96 -33.18 21.58
C TYR A 52 20.61 -34.66 21.83
N TYR A 53 21.03 -35.17 22.96
CA TYR A 53 20.87 -36.61 23.31
C TYR A 53 19.69 -36.89 24.21
N GLY A 54 19.21 -38.13 24.21
CA GLY A 54 18.22 -38.61 25.14
C GLY A 54 16.76 -38.34 24.80
N HIS A 55 16.49 -37.76 23.65
CA HIS A 55 15.10 -37.56 23.16
C HIS A 55 15.03 -37.53 21.62
N ALA A 56 13.91 -38.05 21.07
CA ALA A 56 13.68 -38.10 19.64
C ALA A 56 13.08 -36.77 19.11
N ASP A 57 12.17 -36.17 19.88
CA ASP A 57 11.40 -35.01 19.51
C ASP A 57 11.53 -33.89 20.53
N HIS A 58 11.43 -32.63 20.10
CA HIS A 58 11.43 -31.51 21.01
C HIS A 58 10.11 -31.40 21.77
N SER A 59 10.21 -31.16 23.09
CA SER A 59 9.08 -30.89 23.97
C SER A 59 9.12 -29.42 24.41
N PHE A 60 8.23 -28.60 23.88
CA PHE A 60 8.15 -27.18 24.20
C PHE A 60 7.06 -26.94 25.25
N ALA A 61 7.45 -26.53 26.45
CA ALA A 61 6.51 -26.22 27.54
C ALA A 61 5.96 -24.77 27.39
N ASP A 62 6.68 -23.90 26.70
CA ASP A 62 6.41 -22.49 26.50
C ASP A 62 6.11 -22.15 25.02
N LEU A 63 5.63 -23.14 24.24
CA LEU A 63 5.35 -22.92 22.81
C LEU A 63 4.25 -21.87 22.63
N THR A 64 4.61 -20.78 22.01
CA THR A 64 3.67 -19.80 21.47
C THR A 64 3.67 -19.91 19.96
N ALA A 65 2.50 -19.95 19.36
CA ALA A 65 2.37 -20.00 17.90
C ALA A 65 1.17 -19.17 17.45
N SER A 66 1.37 -18.38 16.42
CA SER A 66 0.32 -17.70 15.66
C SER A 66 0.33 -18.22 14.22
N ALA A 67 -0.82 -18.66 13.75
CA ALA A 67 -0.96 -19.01 12.34
C ALA A 67 -0.94 -17.74 11.47
N PRO A 68 -0.35 -17.77 10.27
CA PRO A 68 -0.44 -16.64 9.34
C PRO A 68 -1.89 -16.47 8.87
N THR A 69 -2.29 -15.21 8.73
CA THR A 69 -3.56 -14.79 8.10
C THR A 69 -3.33 -14.42 6.63
N CYS A 70 -4.34 -13.89 5.97
CA CYS A 70 -4.16 -13.38 4.60
C CYS A 70 -3.22 -12.17 4.56
N THR A 71 -3.21 -11.35 5.60
CA THR A 71 -2.47 -10.07 5.67
C THR A 71 -1.29 -10.12 6.63
N ASP A 72 -1.37 -10.94 7.68
CA ASP A 72 -0.36 -10.99 8.72
C ASP A 72 0.46 -12.26 8.66
N GLY A 73 1.76 -12.14 8.86
CA GLY A 73 2.64 -13.28 9.04
C GLY A 73 2.37 -14.04 10.34
N GLY A 74 2.69 -15.32 10.33
CA GLY A 74 2.67 -16.16 11.53
C GLY A 74 4.05 -16.25 12.17
N ALA A 75 4.09 -16.70 13.42
CA ALA A 75 5.34 -16.99 14.13
C ALA A 75 5.17 -18.20 15.04
N ALA A 76 6.27 -18.89 15.32
CA ALA A 76 6.34 -19.91 16.35
C ALA A 76 7.63 -19.72 17.16
N HIS A 77 7.48 -19.61 18.47
CA HIS A 77 8.60 -19.47 19.39
C HIS A 77 8.42 -20.43 20.57
N GLY A 78 9.51 -21.06 20.98
CA GLY A 78 9.48 -21.93 22.14
C GLY A 78 10.84 -22.50 22.47
N THR A 79 11.04 -22.90 23.73
CA THR A 79 12.29 -23.50 24.19
C THR A 79 12.03 -24.95 24.61
N CYS A 80 12.80 -25.88 24.05
CA CYS A 80 12.69 -27.28 24.43
C CYS A 80 13.14 -27.47 25.89
N SER A 81 12.23 -27.99 26.73
CA SER A 81 12.48 -28.20 28.16
C SER A 81 13.54 -29.28 28.45
N VAL A 82 13.83 -30.15 27.46
CA VAL A 82 14.79 -31.23 27.62
C VAL A 82 16.20 -30.84 27.22
N CYS A 83 16.35 -30.11 26.09
CA CYS A 83 17.67 -29.82 25.50
C CYS A 83 17.99 -28.33 25.34
N GLY A 84 17.06 -27.45 25.68
CA GLY A 84 17.26 -26.01 25.54
C GLY A 84 17.29 -25.51 24.07
N PHE A 85 16.89 -26.35 23.10
CA PHE A 85 16.75 -25.90 21.71
C PHE A 85 15.68 -24.81 21.62
N VAL A 86 16.01 -23.69 21.02
CA VAL A 86 15.08 -22.59 20.78
C VAL A 86 14.52 -22.74 19.37
N LEU A 87 13.19 -22.92 19.29
CA LEU A 87 12.44 -22.74 18.05
C LEU A 87 12.16 -21.24 17.90
N ASP A 88 12.52 -20.69 16.77
CA ASP A 88 12.17 -19.32 16.39
C ASP A 88 11.93 -19.33 14.88
N ALA A 89 10.66 -19.30 14.49
CA ALA A 89 10.24 -19.43 13.12
C ALA A 89 9.21 -18.34 12.80
N SER A 90 9.35 -17.73 11.63
CA SER A 90 8.38 -16.79 11.08
C SER A 90 7.83 -17.33 9.76
N PHE A 91 6.57 -17.06 9.52
CA PHE A 91 5.85 -17.45 8.31
C PHE A 91 5.33 -16.19 7.62
N LYS A 92 5.40 -16.15 6.31
CA LYS A 92 4.81 -15.05 5.53
C LYS A 92 3.28 -15.08 5.63
N ALA A 93 2.64 -13.93 5.43
CA ALA A 93 1.21 -13.84 5.17
C ALA A 93 0.83 -14.77 4.00
N LEU A 94 -0.42 -15.25 4.02
CA LEU A 94 -0.91 -16.22 3.02
C LEU A 94 -1.38 -15.56 1.73
N ASP A 95 -1.47 -14.22 1.71
CA ASP A 95 -2.17 -13.44 0.70
C ASP A 95 -3.67 -13.82 0.60
N HIS A 96 -4.45 -13.05 -0.15
CA HIS A 96 -5.86 -13.38 -0.37
C HIS A 96 -6.02 -14.44 -1.46
N ASP A 97 -7.01 -15.30 -1.29
CA ASP A 97 -7.43 -16.32 -2.25
C ASP A 97 -8.80 -15.92 -2.79
N TRP A 98 -8.79 -15.18 -3.90
CA TRP A 98 -9.98 -14.56 -4.45
C TRP A 98 -10.86 -15.57 -5.19
N ASP A 99 -12.18 -15.44 -5.05
CA ASP A 99 -13.16 -16.14 -5.88
C ASP A 99 -13.14 -15.62 -7.34
N GLU A 100 -14.00 -16.17 -8.21
CA GLU A 100 -14.11 -15.72 -9.61
C GLU A 100 -14.65 -14.28 -9.72
N GLY A 101 -15.26 -13.74 -8.68
CA GLY A 101 -15.84 -12.41 -8.59
C GLY A 101 -17.10 -12.21 -9.42
N GLU A 102 -17.86 -11.18 -9.06
CA GLU A 102 -19.08 -10.73 -9.75
C GLU A 102 -18.85 -9.40 -10.46
N VAL A 103 -19.24 -9.29 -11.72
CA VAL A 103 -19.17 -8.04 -12.48
C VAL A 103 -20.32 -7.14 -12.05
N LEU A 104 -20.03 -6.11 -11.27
CA LEU A 104 -21.00 -5.11 -10.80
C LEU A 104 -21.29 -4.06 -11.88
N ALA A 105 -20.27 -3.67 -12.65
CA ALA A 105 -20.39 -2.76 -13.76
C ALA A 105 -19.55 -3.24 -14.94
N LYS A 106 -20.14 -3.28 -16.13
CA LYS A 106 -19.39 -3.60 -17.36
C LYS A 106 -18.68 -2.37 -17.90
N PRO A 107 -17.52 -2.52 -18.54
CA PRO A 107 -16.89 -1.43 -19.29
C PRO A 107 -17.86 -0.86 -20.35
N SER A 108 -17.75 0.45 -20.61
CA SER A 108 -18.53 1.14 -21.63
C SER A 108 -17.81 2.40 -22.13
N GLY A 109 -17.43 2.42 -23.40
CA GLY A 109 -16.65 3.52 -23.97
C GLY A 109 -15.34 3.73 -23.21
N ILE A 110 -15.09 4.95 -22.70
CA ILE A 110 -13.91 5.28 -21.90
C ILE A 110 -14.04 4.94 -20.40
N ARG A 111 -15.23 4.48 -19.97
CA ARG A 111 -15.45 4.07 -18.59
C ARG A 111 -15.08 2.62 -18.41
N GLY A 112 -14.29 2.35 -17.38
CA GLY A 112 -13.98 1.00 -16.95
C GLY A 112 -15.17 0.30 -16.31
N GLY A 113 -15.03 -1.00 -16.13
CA GLY A 113 -15.96 -1.79 -15.34
C GLY A 113 -15.45 -2.05 -13.94
N VAL A 114 -16.31 -2.63 -13.12
CA VAL A 114 -16.00 -3.01 -11.74
C VAL A 114 -16.39 -4.46 -11.52
N LYS A 115 -15.47 -5.25 -10.99
CA LYS A 115 -15.72 -6.62 -10.58
C LYS A 115 -15.36 -6.76 -9.10
N GLN A 116 -16.28 -7.28 -8.33
CA GLN A 116 -16.09 -7.50 -6.89
C GLN A 116 -15.72 -8.95 -6.64
N HIS A 117 -14.70 -9.17 -5.82
CA HIS A 117 -14.24 -10.47 -5.36
C HIS A 117 -14.46 -10.62 -3.86
N THR A 118 -14.50 -11.88 -3.42
CA THR A 118 -14.50 -12.20 -2.00
C THR A 118 -13.37 -13.20 -1.72
N CYS A 119 -12.57 -12.93 -0.72
CA CYS A 119 -11.53 -13.86 -0.33
C CYS A 119 -12.13 -15.14 0.26
N LEU A 120 -11.82 -16.30 -0.33
CA LEU A 120 -12.32 -17.61 0.07
C LEU A 120 -11.83 -18.04 1.47
N ARG A 121 -10.74 -17.41 2.00
CA ARG A 121 -10.19 -17.72 3.33
C ARG A 121 -10.73 -16.82 4.44
N CYS A 122 -10.77 -15.51 4.23
CA CYS A 122 -11.11 -14.55 5.28
C CYS A 122 -12.41 -13.79 5.04
N GLY A 123 -13.02 -13.91 3.84
CA GLY A 123 -14.24 -13.21 3.48
C GLY A 123 -14.04 -11.72 3.17
N ALA A 124 -12.82 -11.22 3.13
CA ALA A 124 -12.56 -9.83 2.79
C ALA A 124 -13.01 -9.53 1.34
N PRO A 125 -13.62 -8.36 1.08
CA PRO A 125 -13.92 -7.93 -0.27
C PRO A 125 -12.68 -7.48 -1.01
N GLY A 126 -12.64 -7.67 -2.32
CA GLY A 126 -11.62 -7.14 -3.23
C GLY A 126 -12.29 -6.53 -4.45
N VAL A 127 -11.65 -5.56 -5.06
CA VAL A 127 -12.15 -4.88 -6.26
C VAL A 127 -11.14 -5.02 -7.39
N GLU A 128 -11.63 -5.44 -8.56
CA GLU A 128 -10.89 -5.45 -9.82
C GLU A 128 -11.52 -4.44 -10.77
N PHE A 129 -10.71 -3.51 -11.28
CA PHE A 129 -11.15 -2.62 -12.34
C PHE A 129 -10.96 -3.29 -13.69
N LEU A 130 -12.06 -3.35 -14.46
CA LEU A 130 -12.03 -3.86 -15.82
C LEU A 130 -11.69 -2.73 -16.78
N MET A 131 -10.76 -2.98 -17.70
CA MET A 131 -10.31 -1.97 -18.67
C MET A 131 -11.49 -1.47 -19.53
N PRO A 132 -11.53 -0.17 -19.88
CA PRO A 132 -12.53 0.40 -20.76
C PRO A 132 -12.40 -0.13 -22.20
N GLU A 133 -13.42 0.08 -23.01
CA GLU A 133 -13.40 -0.27 -24.43
C GLU A 133 -12.52 0.67 -25.25
N ILE A 134 -12.41 1.94 -24.82
CA ILE A 134 -11.61 3.01 -25.43
C ILE A 134 -10.63 3.51 -24.38
N LEU A 135 -9.34 3.47 -24.68
CA LEU A 135 -8.30 3.97 -23.78
C LEU A 135 -8.22 5.50 -23.81
N ALA A 136 -7.71 6.10 -22.75
CA ALA A 136 -7.67 7.55 -22.62
C ALA A 136 -6.89 8.22 -23.76
N TYR A 137 -5.77 7.65 -24.21
CA TYR A 137 -5.00 8.20 -25.33
C TYR A 137 -5.70 8.03 -26.70
N GLU A 138 -6.64 7.10 -26.84
CA GLU A 138 -7.46 6.92 -28.05
C GLU A 138 -8.56 7.97 -28.12
N GLN A 139 -9.05 8.41 -26.94
CA GLN A 139 -10.06 9.46 -26.82
C GLN A 139 -9.46 10.86 -26.89
N PHE A 140 -8.34 11.10 -26.19
CA PHE A 140 -7.73 12.41 -26.02
C PHE A 140 -6.39 12.49 -26.75
N GLY A 141 -6.33 13.31 -27.80
CA GLY A 141 -5.15 13.40 -28.67
C GLY A 141 -3.94 14.10 -28.05
N ASP A 142 -4.06 14.60 -26.83
CA ASP A 142 -3.00 15.28 -26.08
C ASP A 142 -2.43 14.41 -24.93
N ILE A 143 -2.71 13.11 -24.92
CA ILE A 143 -2.14 12.13 -24.00
C ILE A 143 -1.16 11.22 -24.75
N ASP A 144 0.04 11.08 -24.21
CA ASP A 144 1.04 10.11 -24.68
C ASP A 144 1.02 8.87 -23.75
N PRO A 145 0.78 7.66 -24.28
CA PRO A 145 0.77 6.44 -23.46
C PRO A 145 2.15 6.08 -22.89
N GLU A 146 3.23 6.67 -23.37
CA GLU A 146 4.58 6.49 -22.82
C GLU A 146 4.93 7.54 -21.75
N ASP A 147 4.05 8.54 -21.50
CA ASP A 147 4.28 9.56 -20.48
C ASP A 147 4.06 8.99 -19.08
N TRP A 148 4.85 9.46 -18.12
CA TRP A 148 4.79 9.05 -16.69
C TRP A 148 3.40 9.21 -16.06
N SER A 149 2.59 10.12 -16.57
CA SER A 149 1.26 10.42 -16.05
C SER A 149 0.14 9.57 -16.64
N TYR A 150 0.46 8.76 -17.66
CA TYR A 150 -0.57 8.03 -18.42
C TYR A 150 -1.43 7.12 -17.53
N GLU A 151 -0.82 6.33 -16.66
CA GLU A 151 -1.56 5.38 -15.80
C GLU A 151 -2.53 6.12 -14.88
N GLY A 152 -2.09 7.20 -14.23
CA GLY A 152 -2.95 8.03 -13.40
C GLY A 152 -4.10 8.69 -14.18
N ILE A 153 -3.83 9.19 -15.39
CA ILE A 153 -4.86 9.76 -16.26
C ILE A 153 -5.85 8.68 -16.69
N GLN A 154 -5.37 7.52 -17.16
CA GLN A 154 -6.19 6.38 -17.55
C GLN A 154 -7.10 5.94 -16.39
N PHE A 155 -6.54 5.80 -15.18
CA PHE A 155 -7.29 5.46 -13.98
C PHE A 155 -8.38 6.49 -13.68
N CYS A 156 -8.06 7.77 -13.63
CA CYS A 156 -9.02 8.84 -13.33
C CYS A 156 -10.14 8.95 -14.37
N VAL A 157 -9.82 8.73 -15.65
CA VAL A 157 -10.81 8.76 -16.74
C VAL A 157 -11.74 7.55 -16.67
N MET A 158 -11.18 6.34 -16.52
CA MET A 158 -11.99 5.12 -16.49
C MET A 158 -12.88 5.03 -15.25
N THR A 159 -12.44 5.51 -14.11
CA THR A 159 -13.23 5.56 -12.86
C THR A 159 -14.20 6.74 -12.81
N GLY A 160 -13.97 7.75 -13.66
CA GLY A 160 -14.79 8.97 -13.69
C GLY A 160 -14.41 10.03 -12.67
N LEU A 161 -13.30 9.86 -11.99
CA LEU A 161 -12.76 10.88 -11.08
C LEU A 161 -12.39 12.16 -11.82
N MET A 162 -11.85 12.03 -13.02
CA MET A 162 -11.59 13.16 -13.90
C MET A 162 -12.14 12.92 -15.30
N SER A 163 -12.43 13.99 -16.00
CA SER A 163 -12.84 13.98 -17.42
C SER A 163 -11.95 14.90 -18.26
N GLY A 164 -12.04 14.78 -19.58
CA GLY A 164 -11.43 15.73 -20.49
C GLY A 164 -11.91 17.16 -20.28
N THR A 165 -11.11 18.12 -20.72
CA THR A 165 -11.51 19.53 -20.81
C THR A 165 -12.35 19.79 -22.06
N SER A 166 -12.33 18.84 -23.01
CA SER A 166 -13.22 18.73 -24.16
C SER A 166 -13.40 17.25 -24.52
N ASP A 167 -14.18 16.96 -25.56
CA ASP A 167 -14.38 15.60 -26.06
C ASP A 167 -13.08 14.94 -26.56
N THR A 168 -12.08 15.71 -26.92
CA THR A 168 -10.82 15.25 -27.55
C THR A 168 -9.54 15.69 -26.85
N THR A 169 -9.64 16.43 -25.74
CA THR A 169 -8.48 16.93 -24.99
C THR A 169 -8.65 16.67 -23.48
N PHE A 170 -7.60 16.22 -22.84
CA PHE A 170 -7.52 16.08 -21.39
C PHE A 170 -6.86 17.29 -20.72
N SER A 171 -5.97 17.96 -21.43
CA SER A 171 -5.13 19.07 -20.95
C SER A 171 -4.21 18.68 -19.78
N PRO A 172 -3.30 17.70 -19.93
CA PRO A 172 -2.48 17.18 -18.84
C PRO A 172 -1.63 18.25 -18.13
N ASN A 173 -1.15 19.24 -18.89
CA ASN A 173 -0.37 20.38 -18.37
C ASN A 173 -1.23 21.54 -17.84
N GLY A 174 -2.56 21.44 -17.91
CA GLY A 174 -3.48 22.43 -17.36
C GLY A 174 -3.39 22.47 -15.84
N VAL A 175 -3.51 23.67 -15.28
CA VAL A 175 -3.51 23.87 -13.82
C VAL A 175 -4.84 23.40 -13.23
N THR A 176 -4.79 22.67 -12.13
CA THR A 176 -5.97 22.24 -11.37
C THR A 176 -6.30 23.28 -10.29
N THR A 177 -7.58 23.62 -10.17
CA THR A 177 -8.04 24.54 -9.12
C THR A 177 -8.44 23.82 -7.84
N ARG A 178 -8.53 24.57 -6.73
CA ARG A 178 -8.97 24.03 -5.44
C ARG A 178 -10.38 23.45 -5.52
N ALA A 179 -11.30 24.13 -6.21
CA ALA A 179 -12.67 23.62 -6.39
C ALA A 179 -12.70 22.30 -7.17
N GLN A 180 -11.84 22.13 -8.17
CA GLN A 180 -11.80 20.90 -8.95
C GLN A 180 -11.38 19.69 -8.10
N VAL A 181 -10.39 19.83 -7.22
CA VAL A 181 -10.00 18.72 -6.31
C VAL A 181 -11.12 18.35 -5.36
N VAL A 182 -11.78 19.34 -4.78
CA VAL A 182 -12.91 19.09 -3.87
C VAL A 182 -14.08 18.45 -4.60
N GLN A 183 -14.37 18.87 -5.83
CA GLN A 183 -15.42 18.26 -6.66
C GLN A 183 -15.13 16.78 -6.94
N VAL A 184 -13.87 16.43 -7.23
CA VAL A 184 -13.48 15.02 -7.44
C VAL A 184 -13.78 14.18 -6.19
N LEU A 185 -13.47 14.67 -4.98
CA LEU A 185 -13.75 13.95 -3.74
C LEU A 185 -15.24 13.85 -3.44
N TYR A 186 -16.01 14.88 -3.78
CA TYR A 186 -17.46 14.89 -3.65
C TYR A 186 -18.10 13.85 -4.59
N ASN A 187 -17.63 13.78 -5.85
CA ASN A 187 -18.07 12.77 -6.81
C ASN A 187 -17.69 11.34 -6.36
N LEU A 188 -16.51 11.17 -5.76
CA LEU A 188 -16.08 9.88 -5.19
C LEU A 188 -17.03 9.38 -4.11
N MET A 189 -17.68 10.30 -3.39
CA MET A 189 -18.68 10.00 -2.36
C MET A 189 -20.12 9.95 -2.92
N GLU A 190 -20.27 9.87 -4.24
CA GLU A 190 -21.58 9.81 -4.92
C GLU A 190 -22.45 11.04 -4.66
N GLU A 191 -21.83 12.22 -4.51
CA GLU A 191 -22.51 13.52 -4.35
C GLU A 191 -23.58 13.52 -3.23
N PRO A 192 -23.20 13.29 -1.96
CA PRO A 192 -24.15 13.22 -0.86
C PRO A 192 -24.94 14.53 -0.72
N GLU A 193 -26.23 14.43 -0.41
CA GLU A 193 -27.08 15.59 -0.19
C GLU A 193 -26.51 16.51 0.91
N VAL A 194 -26.43 17.79 0.62
CA VAL A 194 -25.95 18.82 1.56
C VAL A 194 -27.02 19.85 1.84
N SER A 195 -26.96 20.48 2.99
CA SER A 195 -27.85 21.57 3.37
C SER A 195 -27.14 22.54 4.31
N GLY A 196 -27.52 23.81 4.29
CA GLY A 196 -26.91 24.85 5.11
C GLY A 196 -26.07 25.81 4.29
N THR A 197 -25.10 26.45 4.93
CA THR A 197 -24.26 27.49 4.30
C THR A 197 -22.81 27.39 4.76
N THR A 198 -21.90 27.93 3.95
CA THR A 198 -20.49 28.17 4.33
C THR A 198 -20.31 29.63 4.70
N PRO A 199 -19.23 30.01 5.40
CA PRO A 199 -18.86 31.40 5.59
C PRO A 199 -18.26 32.05 4.31
N PHE A 200 -18.02 31.27 3.25
CA PHE A 200 -17.29 31.72 2.07
C PHE A 200 -18.20 32.56 1.17
N THR A 201 -17.71 33.73 0.78
CA THR A 201 -18.43 34.73 -0.03
C THR A 201 -17.99 34.73 -1.49
N ASP A 202 -17.00 33.93 -1.85
CA ASP A 202 -16.37 33.87 -3.18
C ASP A 202 -16.77 32.64 -3.99
N LEU A 203 -17.81 31.92 -3.58
CA LEU A 203 -18.37 30.79 -4.34
C LEU A 203 -19.31 31.31 -5.43
N THR A 204 -18.80 31.53 -6.63
CA THR A 204 -19.51 32.22 -7.72
C THR A 204 -20.10 31.29 -8.79
N ALA A 205 -19.69 30.03 -8.85
CA ALA A 205 -20.19 29.08 -9.83
C ALA A 205 -20.93 27.90 -9.14
N ASP A 206 -22.09 27.54 -9.70
CA ASP A 206 -22.98 26.54 -9.09
C ASP A 206 -22.37 25.14 -9.01
N TRP A 207 -21.50 24.77 -9.99
CA TRP A 207 -21.01 23.41 -10.14
C TRP A 207 -20.15 22.90 -8.96
N TYR A 208 -19.55 23.76 -8.15
CA TYR A 208 -18.75 23.37 -7.00
C TYR A 208 -19.34 23.76 -5.65
N GLN A 209 -20.48 24.46 -5.61
CA GLN A 209 -21.04 24.98 -4.35
C GLN A 209 -21.34 23.87 -3.35
N ASP A 210 -22.01 22.82 -3.80
CA ASP A 210 -22.38 21.68 -2.95
C ASP A 210 -21.14 20.90 -2.50
N ALA A 211 -20.18 20.70 -3.40
CA ALA A 211 -18.90 20.06 -3.08
C ALA A 211 -18.12 20.83 -2.01
N VAL A 212 -18.02 22.16 -2.14
CA VAL A 212 -17.33 23.01 -1.17
C VAL A 212 -18.08 23.04 0.16
N LEU A 213 -19.43 23.10 0.12
CA LEU A 213 -20.24 23.03 1.33
C LEU A 213 -20.06 21.70 2.07
N TRP A 214 -20.10 20.58 1.35
CA TRP A 214 -19.85 19.25 1.89
C TRP A 214 -18.47 19.13 2.51
N ALA A 215 -17.44 19.54 1.79
CA ALA A 215 -16.05 19.43 2.24
C ALA A 215 -15.77 20.33 3.47
N TYR A 216 -16.41 21.50 3.54
CA TYR A 216 -16.37 22.37 4.72
C TYR A 216 -17.07 21.74 5.92
N GLN A 217 -18.29 21.21 5.74
CA GLN A 217 -19.08 20.59 6.82
C GLN A 217 -18.42 19.33 7.38
N THR A 218 -17.81 18.53 6.54
CA THR A 218 -17.05 17.34 6.94
C THR A 218 -15.67 17.67 7.51
N GLY A 219 -15.22 18.93 7.36
CA GLY A 219 -13.92 19.39 7.82
C GLY A 219 -12.74 18.96 6.96
N VAL A 220 -13.00 18.46 5.74
CA VAL A 220 -11.97 18.12 4.75
C VAL A 220 -11.23 19.37 4.27
N VAL A 221 -11.93 20.50 4.20
CA VAL A 221 -11.32 21.75 3.81
C VAL A 221 -11.64 22.88 4.79
N VAL A 222 -10.72 23.82 4.85
CA VAL A 222 -10.91 25.14 5.44
C VAL A 222 -10.74 26.22 4.37
N GLY A 223 -11.17 27.42 4.63
CA GLY A 223 -10.96 28.56 3.74
C GLY A 223 -9.48 28.96 3.64
N THR A 224 -9.16 29.77 2.65
CA THR A 224 -7.89 30.50 2.57
C THR A 224 -7.89 31.71 3.49
N SER A 225 -9.08 32.11 3.96
CA SER A 225 -9.35 33.02 5.05
C SER A 225 -10.67 32.67 5.72
N ASP A 226 -11.09 33.41 6.74
CA ASP A 226 -12.37 33.20 7.44
C ASP A 226 -13.59 33.27 6.51
N THR A 227 -13.50 33.99 5.39
CA THR A 227 -14.62 34.26 4.49
C THR A 227 -14.35 33.91 3.00
N THR A 228 -13.20 33.35 2.69
CA THR A 228 -12.83 32.97 1.31
C THR A 228 -12.36 31.54 1.21
N PHE A 229 -12.81 30.83 0.18
CA PHE A 229 -12.34 29.48 -0.17
C PHE A 229 -11.26 29.51 -1.26
N SER A 230 -11.30 30.54 -2.11
CA SER A 230 -10.46 30.68 -3.31
C SER A 230 -10.66 29.55 -4.32
N PRO A 231 -11.89 29.31 -4.83
CA PRO A 231 -12.22 28.12 -5.63
C PRO A 231 -11.42 28.03 -6.92
N GLU A 232 -11.15 29.14 -7.58
CA GLU A 232 -10.44 29.23 -8.86
C GLU A 232 -8.91 29.34 -8.71
N ALA A 233 -8.40 29.44 -7.49
CA ALA A 233 -6.96 29.48 -7.28
C ALA A 233 -6.33 28.12 -7.62
N PRO A 234 -5.12 28.11 -8.21
CA PRO A 234 -4.34 26.88 -8.35
C PRO A 234 -4.22 26.16 -7.00
N VAL A 235 -4.52 24.89 -6.99
CA VAL A 235 -4.27 24.07 -5.79
C VAL A 235 -2.78 23.75 -5.69
N THR A 236 -2.17 24.00 -4.54
CA THR A 236 -0.76 23.64 -4.34
C THR A 236 -0.60 22.17 -3.91
N ARG A 237 0.60 21.62 -4.12
CA ARG A 237 0.89 20.21 -3.75
C ARG A 237 0.71 19.95 -2.25
N GLU A 238 1.12 20.89 -1.39
CA GLU A 238 0.88 20.78 0.05
C GLU A 238 -0.61 20.89 0.42
N GLN A 239 -1.40 21.68 -0.33
CA GLN A 239 -2.86 21.72 -0.13
C GLN A 239 -3.53 20.41 -0.53
N ILE A 240 -3.10 19.80 -1.63
CA ILE A 240 -3.62 18.48 -2.05
C ILE A 240 -3.34 17.45 -0.97
N ALA A 241 -2.11 17.38 -0.45
CA ALA A 241 -1.77 16.46 0.64
C ALA A 241 -2.71 16.62 1.84
N VAL A 242 -2.93 17.87 2.30
CA VAL A 242 -3.85 18.12 3.44
C VAL A 242 -5.27 17.71 3.10
N ILE A 243 -5.81 18.09 1.94
CA ILE A 243 -7.18 17.76 1.54
C ILE A 243 -7.38 16.24 1.50
N LEU A 244 -6.44 15.48 0.93
CA LEU A 244 -6.55 14.02 0.82
C LEU A 244 -6.40 13.33 2.17
N MET A 245 -5.45 13.76 3.02
CA MET A 245 -5.27 13.13 4.35
C MET A 245 -6.41 13.47 5.30
N GLU A 246 -6.96 14.69 5.24
CA GLU A 246 -8.17 15.06 5.99
C GLU A 246 -9.41 14.29 5.49
N PHE A 247 -9.51 14.06 4.19
CA PHE A 247 -10.57 13.23 3.62
C PHE A 247 -10.47 11.78 4.11
N ALA A 248 -9.28 11.19 4.07
CA ALA A 248 -9.04 9.84 4.59
C ALA A 248 -9.45 9.74 6.07
N SER A 249 -8.97 10.64 6.91
CA SER A 249 -9.23 10.60 8.36
C SER A 249 -10.68 10.92 8.71
N LYS A 250 -11.29 11.98 8.15
CA LYS A 250 -12.59 12.50 8.60
C LYS A 250 -13.79 11.87 7.91
N VAL A 251 -13.64 11.49 6.65
CA VAL A 251 -14.73 10.92 5.86
C VAL A 251 -14.63 9.41 5.80
N LEU A 252 -13.45 8.88 5.45
CA LEU A 252 -13.23 7.44 5.34
C LEU A 252 -12.93 6.79 6.70
N GLN A 253 -12.56 7.58 7.72
CA GLN A 253 -12.18 7.12 9.07
C GLN A 253 -10.94 6.19 9.06
N ILE A 254 -10.00 6.50 8.15
CA ILE A 254 -8.76 5.76 7.97
C ILE A 254 -7.60 6.61 8.47
N GLU A 255 -6.78 6.03 9.35
CA GLU A 255 -5.51 6.62 9.77
C GLU A 255 -4.38 6.03 8.91
N SER A 256 -3.34 6.80 8.64
CA SER A 256 -2.25 6.36 7.77
C SER A 256 -1.53 5.11 8.29
N GLY A 257 -1.46 4.95 9.62
CA GLY A 257 -0.79 3.81 10.26
C GLY A 257 0.72 3.72 10.02
N GLU A 258 1.26 4.48 9.08
CA GLU A 258 2.65 4.48 8.69
C GLU A 258 3.49 5.45 9.54
N THR A 259 4.78 5.17 9.65
CA THR A 259 5.72 6.16 10.21
C THR A 259 5.87 7.30 9.22
N PRO A 260 5.59 8.56 9.61
CA PRO A 260 5.71 9.70 8.72
C PRO A 260 7.09 9.80 8.08
N ALA A 261 7.14 10.18 6.80
CA ALA A 261 8.39 10.33 6.07
C ALA A 261 9.23 11.50 6.62
N ASP A 262 10.55 11.34 6.59
CA ASP A 262 11.48 12.43 6.91
C ASP A 262 11.59 13.39 5.73
N LEU A 263 10.87 14.51 5.79
CA LEU A 263 10.88 15.52 4.73
C LEU A 263 12.25 16.21 4.56
N SER A 264 13.16 16.14 5.54
CA SER A 264 14.52 16.68 5.42
C SER A 264 15.37 15.95 4.39
N ALA A 265 14.93 14.78 3.94
CA ALA A 265 15.54 14.06 2.82
C ALA A 265 15.37 14.77 1.46
N TYR A 266 14.46 15.73 1.37
CA TYR A 266 14.22 16.54 0.18
C TYR A 266 14.85 17.92 0.35
N PRO A 267 15.53 18.46 -0.71
CA PRO A 267 16.22 19.75 -0.61
C PRO A 267 15.33 20.93 -0.21
N ASP A 268 14.03 20.85 -0.50
CA ASP A 268 13.01 21.85 -0.20
C ASP A 268 12.03 21.42 0.91
N GLY A 269 12.37 20.36 1.67
CA GLY A 269 11.52 19.85 2.76
C GLY A 269 11.22 20.91 3.83
N ASP A 270 12.16 21.81 4.09
CA ASP A 270 11.96 22.95 5.01
C ASP A 270 11.01 24.03 4.48
N SER A 271 10.71 24.02 3.17
CA SER A 271 9.75 24.94 2.54
C SER A 271 8.30 24.51 2.74
N VAL A 272 8.04 23.29 3.23
CA VAL A 272 6.69 22.84 3.55
C VAL A 272 6.14 23.68 4.71
N SER A 273 4.95 24.24 4.50
CA SER A 273 4.27 25.05 5.52
C SER A 273 4.00 24.23 6.79
N ASP A 274 4.09 24.84 7.96
CA ASP A 274 3.88 24.13 9.25
C ASP A 274 2.54 23.41 9.31
N TRP A 275 1.47 24.03 8.79
CA TRP A 275 0.12 23.48 8.77
C TRP A 275 -0.02 22.25 7.85
N ALA A 276 0.88 22.08 6.86
CA ALA A 276 0.83 20.98 5.91
C ALA A 276 1.85 19.86 6.21
N ARG A 277 2.78 20.10 7.14
CA ARG A 277 3.95 19.24 7.36
C ARG A 277 3.58 17.79 7.67
N THR A 278 2.61 17.56 8.54
CA THR A 278 2.15 16.22 8.91
C THR A 278 1.53 15.51 7.70
N ALA A 279 0.57 16.16 7.04
CA ALA A 279 -0.12 15.57 5.88
C ALA A 279 0.83 15.29 4.71
N MET A 280 1.82 16.17 4.47
CA MET A 280 2.86 15.92 3.46
C MET A 280 3.73 14.71 3.83
N ALA A 281 4.13 14.59 5.09
CA ALA A 281 4.96 13.47 5.55
C ALA A 281 4.20 12.14 5.44
N ASP A 282 2.92 12.11 5.80
CA ASP A 282 2.07 10.93 5.69
C ASP A 282 1.82 10.55 4.22
N ALA A 283 1.48 11.53 3.36
CA ALA A 283 1.24 11.29 1.95
C ALA A 283 2.51 10.77 1.22
N VAL A 284 3.70 11.24 1.62
CA VAL A 284 4.98 10.74 1.11
C VAL A 284 5.28 9.33 1.63
N ALA A 285 5.05 9.06 2.92
CA ALA A 285 5.26 7.73 3.51
C ALA A 285 4.38 6.66 2.85
N LEU A 286 3.15 7.01 2.53
CA LEU A 286 2.19 6.16 1.82
C LEU A 286 2.46 6.03 0.30
N GLY A 287 3.41 6.79 -0.25
CA GLY A 287 3.68 6.82 -1.69
C GLY A 287 2.60 7.50 -2.53
N ILE A 288 1.63 8.17 -1.91
CA ILE A 288 0.57 8.94 -2.59
C ILE A 288 1.16 10.17 -3.28
N LEU A 289 2.12 10.81 -2.63
CA LEU A 289 2.81 11.98 -3.15
C LEU A 289 4.31 11.70 -3.22
N SER A 290 4.88 11.83 -4.42
CA SER A 290 6.32 11.72 -4.65
C SER A 290 6.91 13.08 -5.03
N GLY A 291 8.23 13.23 -4.88
CA GLY A 291 8.94 14.40 -5.36
C GLY A 291 8.99 14.44 -6.89
N ALA A 292 8.99 15.64 -7.45
CA ALA A 292 9.31 15.86 -8.86
C ALA A 292 10.83 15.77 -9.07
N GLN A 293 11.27 14.97 -10.04
CA GLN A 293 12.69 14.78 -10.31
C GLN A 293 13.22 15.88 -11.25
N ASP A 294 14.32 16.51 -10.88
CA ASP A 294 15.03 17.44 -11.75
C ASP A 294 15.95 16.72 -12.76
N SER A 295 16.60 17.48 -13.65
CA SER A 295 17.53 16.94 -14.65
C SER A 295 18.75 16.22 -14.08
N ASN A 296 19.05 16.38 -12.80
CA ASN A 296 20.16 15.74 -12.10
C ASN A 296 19.73 14.49 -11.31
N GLY A 297 18.44 14.16 -11.35
CA GLY A 297 17.87 13.05 -10.61
C GLY A 297 17.48 13.40 -9.16
N THR A 298 17.56 14.67 -8.75
CA THR A 298 17.17 15.10 -7.40
C THR A 298 15.66 15.24 -7.30
N LEU A 299 15.08 14.70 -6.23
CA LEU A 299 13.64 14.80 -5.95
C LEU A 299 13.34 16.05 -5.13
N TRP A 300 12.36 16.83 -5.58
CA TRP A 300 11.87 18.06 -4.95
C TRP A 300 10.39 17.92 -4.62
N LEU A 301 9.96 18.25 -3.42
CA LEU A 301 8.55 18.22 -3.02
C LEU A 301 7.71 19.30 -3.70
N GLN A 302 8.29 20.46 -3.91
CA GLN A 302 7.66 21.65 -4.50
C GLN A 302 6.33 22.02 -3.82
N PRO A 303 6.29 22.19 -2.48
CA PRO A 303 5.04 22.21 -1.71
C PRO A 303 4.08 23.33 -2.14
N GLN A 304 4.60 24.51 -2.49
CA GLN A 304 3.79 25.66 -2.93
C GLN A 304 3.57 25.73 -4.44
N ALA A 305 4.11 24.80 -5.22
CA ALA A 305 3.83 24.79 -6.66
C ALA A 305 2.37 24.36 -6.93
N GLY A 306 1.73 25.03 -7.87
CA GLY A 306 0.41 24.63 -8.35
C GLY A 306 0.51 23.31 -9.11
N ALA A 307 -0.39 22.37 -8.82
CA ALA A 307 -0.39 21.07 -9.46
C ALA A 307 -1.08 21.11 -10.84
N THR A 308 -0.48 20.42 -11.80
CA THR A 308 -1.10 20.17 -13.11
C THR A 308 -2.15 19.06 -13.01
N ARG A 309 -3.01 18.94 -14.03
CA ARG A 309 -4.03 17.90 -14.10
C ARG A 309 -3.41 16.48 -14.14
N ALA A 310 -2.27 16.34 -14.83
CA ALA A 310 -1.49 15.10 -14.85
C ALA A 310 -0.99 14.71 -13.45
N GLU A 311 -0.40 15.66 -12.72
CA GLU A 311 0.07 15.45 -11.34
C GLU A 311 -1.08 15.08 -10.40
N VAL A 312 -2.22 15.80 -10.51
CA VAL A 312 -3.41 15.50 -9.70
C VAL A 312 -3.95 14.11 -10.02
N ALA A 313 -4.00 13.72 -11.29
CA ALA A 313 -4.46 12.39 -11.69
C ALA A 313 -3.58 11.27 -11.08
N THR A 314 -2.26 11.42 -11.12
CA THR A 314 -1.33 10.45 -10.52
C THR A 314 -1.44 10.41 -8.99
N ILE A 315 -1.62 11.56 -8.34
CA ILE A 315 -1.82 11.62 -6.88
C ILE A 315 -3.14 10.96 -6.49
N LEU A 316 -4.22 11.19 -7.25
CA LEU A 316 -5.53 10.57 -7.00
C LEU A 316 -5.52 9.05 -7.21
N GLU A 317 -4.83 8.56 -8.25
CA GLU A 317 -4.61 7.13 -8.44
C GLU A 317 -3.93 6.51 -7.22
N GLY A 318 -2.76 7.05 -6.84
CA GLY A 318 -2.01 6.58 -5.67
C GLY A 318 -2.86 6.60 -4.40
N PHE A 319 -3.62 7.67 -4.16
CA PHE A 319 -4.53 7.79 -3.04
C PHE A 319 -5.63 6.71 -3.05
N CYS A 320 -6.31 6.53 -4.18
CA CYS A 320 -7.37 5.54 -4.31
C CYS A 320 -6.84 4.12 -4.12
N VAL A 321 -5.70 3.79 -4.72
CA VAL A 321 -5.10 2.45 -4.59
C VAL A 321 -4.71 2.14 -3.15
N VAL A 322 -4.07 3.09 -2.45
CA VAL A 322 -3.53 2.86 -1.10
C VAL A 322 -4.60 3.00 -0.02
N ILE A 323 -5.51 3.96 -0.15
CA ILE A 323 -6.43 4.33 0.92
C ILE A 323 -7.84 3.77 0.68
N VAL A 324 -8.36 3.87 -0.54
CA VAL A 324 -9.77 3.57 -0.81
C VAL A 324 -9.98 2.09 -1.12
N TYR A 325 -9.09 1.47 -1.89
CA TYR A 325 -9.26 0.11 -2.41
C TYR A 325 -8.38 -0.95 -1.74
N ALA A 326 -7.47 -0.57 -0.85
CA ALA A 326 -6.63 -1.50 -0.09
C ALA A 326 -7.30 -2.06 1.19
N GLN A 327 -8.59 -1.75 1.42
CA GLN A 327 -9.35 -2.17 2.61
C GLN A 327 -10.06 -3.50 2.43
#